data_cb4d7fe753f08065e8695f9eadbb7575
#
_entry.id   cb4d7fe753f08065e8695f9eadbb7575
#
_cell.length_a   1.000
_cell.length_b   1.000
_cell.length_c   1.000
_cell.angle_alpha   90.00
_cell.angle_beta   90.00
_cell.angle_gamma   90.00
#
_symmetry.space_group_name_H-M   'P 1'
#
loop_
_entity.id
_entity.type
_entity.pdbx_description
1 polymer ?
#
loop_
_entity_poly.entity_id
_entity_poly.type
_entity_poly.pdbx_seq_one_letter_code
_entity_poly.pdbx_strand_id
1 'polypeptide(L)'
;MNEKDVVDLLKKVESIGVNVWITGGWGVDAILGRQTRPHSDIDFFVQKKDASAFIEMIKSNGYCRTKVESDDQSVWCAAHDRTIDLHLFEFAEEGTLRFENETYPSDILNGKGTIGEVMVRCLTAEAQVIYHQGYEQKEKDRHDVLLLCNTFGFLIPEEYACERPKQ
;
A
#
# COMPACT_ATOMS: atom_id res chain seq x y z
N MET A 1 12.43 3.77 3.31
CA MET A 1 11.83 5.07 2.91
C MET A 1 11.32 5.75 4.16
N ASN A 2 11.71 6.98 4.47
CA ASN A 2 11.28 7.66 5.68
C ASN A 2 10.00 8.49 5.44
N GLU A 3 9.36 8.95 6.52
CA GLU A 3 8.10 9.72 6.45
C GLU A 3 8.23 10.97 5.58
N LYS A 4 9.34 11.71 5.68
CA LYS A 4 9.56 12.90 4.87
C LYS A 4 9.57 12.58 3.37
N ASP A 5 10.27 11.51 2.96
CA ASP A 5 10.31 11.08 1.56
C ASP A 5 8.89 10.74 1.05
N VAL A 6 8.08 10.09 1.89
CA VAL A 6 6.69 9.74 1.56
C VAL A 6 5.82 10.99 1.44
N VAL A 7 5.90 11.90 2.39
CA VAL A 7 5.15 13.18 2.36
C VAL A 7 5.53 14.00 1.13
N ASP A 8 6.82 14.11 0.79
CA ASP A 8 7.26 14.83 -0.40
C ASP A 8 6.75 14.18 -1.70
N LEU A 9 6.67 12.85 -1.74
CA LEU A 9 6.11 12.11 -2.88
C LEU A 9 4.59 12.32 -2.99
N LEU A 10 3.87 12.25 -1.87
CA LEU A 10 2.42 12.48 -1.83
C LEU A 10 2.02 13.88 -2.33
N LYS A 11 2.78 14.92 -1.95
CA LYS A 11 2.57 16.29 -2.48
C LYS A 11 2.74 16.37 -4.00
N LYS A 12 3.67 15.60 -4.56
CA LYS A 12 3.85 15.52 -6.02
C LYS A 12 2.70 14.79 -6.70
N VAL A 13 2.21 13.70 -6.10
CA VAL A 13 1.01 12.99 -6.57
C VAL A 13 -0.20 13.93 -6.56
N GLU A 14 -0.40 14.69 -5.48
CA GLU A 14 -1.47 15.67 -5.39
C GLU A 14 -1.38 16.74 -6.49
N SER A 15 -0.16 17.22 -6.79
CA SER A 15 0.06 18.28 -7.80
C SER A 15 -0.32 17.87 -9.22
N ILE A 16 -0.37 16.58 -9.53
CA ILE A 16 -0.80 16.04 -10.83
C ILE A 16 -2.26 15.60 -10.85
N GLY A 17 -2.98 15.74 -9.72
CA GLY A 17 -4.41 15.42 -9.62
C GLY A 17 -4.77 13.93 -9.73
N VAL A 18 -3.80 13.03 -9.58
CA VAL A 18 -4.02 11.58 -9.61
C VAL A 18 -4.50 11.08 -8.25
N ASN A 19 -5.55 10.28 -8.24
CA ASN A 19 -6.00 9.61 -7.04
C ASN A 19 -5.19 8.34 -6.80
N VAL A 20 -4.61 8.25 -5.61
CA VAL A 20 -3.87 7.06 -5.16
C VAL A 20 -4.42 6.56 -3.83
N TRP A 21 -4.25 5.29 -3.58
CA TRP A 21 -4.52 4.65 -2.29
C TRP A 21 -3.23 4.02 -1.79
N ILE A 22 -2.95 4.20 -0.51
CA ILE A 22 -1.77 3.62 0.12
C ILE A 22 -2.15 2.25 0.68
N THR A 23 -1.30 1.26 0.44
CA THR A 23 -1.42 -0.09 1.01
C THR A 23 -0.10 -0.51 1.64
N GLY A 24 0.04 -1.78 2.02
CA GLY A 24 1.25 -2.27 2.68
C GLY A 24 1.54 -1.57 4.00
N GLY A 25 2.80 -1.54 4.40
CA GLY A 25 3.20 -1.00 5.70
C GLY A 25 2.84 0.46 5.94
N TRP A 26 3.01 1.34 4.95
CA TRP A 26 2.58 2.73 5.05
C TRP A 26 1.06 2.89 5.07
N GLY A 27 0.32 1.97 4.43
CA GLY A 27 -1.14 1.92 4.52
C GLY A 27 -1.62 1.59 5.93
N VAL A 28 -0.96 0.65 6.59
CA VAL A 28 -1.21 0.30 8.01
C VAL A 28 -0.92 1.50 8.91
N ASP A 29 0.26 2.11 8.77
CA ASP A 29 0.65 3.27 9.57
C ASP A 29 -0.27 4.47 9.34
N ALA A 30 -0.72 4.69 8.11
CA ALA A 30 -1.68 5.75 7.80
C ALA A 30 -3.00 5.59 8.56
N ILE A 31 -3.56 4.38 8.58
CA ILE A 31 -4.80 4.07 9.32
C ILE A 31 -4.61 4.27 10.83
N LEU A 32 -3.44 3.91 11.34
CA LEU A 32 -3.11 4.04 12.77
C LEU A 32 -2.72 5.49 13.16
N GLY A 33 -2.51 6.37 12.16
CA GLY A 33 -2.11 7.76 12.36
C GLY A 33 -0.71 7.96 12.93
N ARG A 34 0.15 6.95 12.82
CA ARG A 34 1.54 7.01 13.31
C ARG A 34 2.40 5.96 12.65
N GLN A 35 3.68 6.25 12.47
CA GLN A 35 4.65 5.25 12.04
C GLN A 35 4.92 4.24 13.16
N THR A 36 4.72 2.95 12.87
CA THR A 36 4.86 1.86 13.84
C THR A 36 6.16 1.08 13.68
N ARG A 37 6.77 1.15 12.49
CA ARG A 37 8.06 0.53 12.17
C ARG A 37 8.76 1.24 11.00
N PRO A 38 10.06 0.98 10.75
CA PRO A 38 10.72 1.40 9.51
C PRO A 38 10.13 0.69 8.28
N HIS A 39 10.09 1.42 7.15
CA HIS A 39 9.65 0.89 5.85
C HIS A 39 10.75 1.06 4.80
N SER A 40 10.91 0.04 3.94
CA SER A 40 11.83 0.06 2.79
C SER A 40 11.21 0.75 1.56
N ASP A 41 9.90 0.65 1.42
CA ASP A 41 9.09 0.93 0.24
C ASP A 41 7.82 1.68 0.61
N ILE A 42 7.10 2.13 -0.41
CA ILE A 42 5.70 2.55 -0.30
C ILE A 42 4.91 1.87 -1.41
N ASP A 43 3.77 1.31 -1.06
CA ASP A 43 2.86 0.62 -1.96
C ASP A 43 1.75 1.59 -2.40
N PHE A 44 1.68 1.89 -3.70
CA PHE A 44 0.62 2.67 -4.30
C PHE A 44 -0.33 1.81 -5.10
N PHE A 45 -1.62 1.96 -4.83
CA PHE A 45 -2.71 1.38 -5.60
C PHE A 45 -3.32 2.49 -6.46
N VAL A 46 -3.18 2.39 -7.78
CA VAL A 46 -3.48 3.45 -8.76
C VAL A 46 -4.40 2.93 -9.85
N GLN A 47 -5.40 3.73 -10.26
CA GLN A 47 -6.23 3.34 -11.41
C GLN A 47 -5.40 3.24 -12.70
N LYS A 48 -5.65 2.21 -13.51
CA LYS A 48 -4.98 2.01 -14.83
C LYS A 48 -5.09 3.23 -15.73
N LYS A 49 -6.23 3.94 -15.70
CA LYS A 49 -6.41 5.16 -16.50
C LYS A 49 -5.44 6.30 -16.14
N ASP A 50 -4.99 6.33 -14.89
CA ASP A 50 -4.12 7.38 -14.34
C ASP A 50 -2.64 6.94 -14.31
N ALA A 51 -2.37 5.67 -14.67
CA ALA A 51 -1.04 5.06 -14.58
C ALA A 51 0.04 5.84 -15.35
N SER A 52 -0.28 6.31 -16.57
CA SER A 52 0.69 7.05 -17.40
C SER A 52 1.13 8.34 -16.71
N ALA A 53 0.19 9.13 -16.17
CA ALA A 53 0.50 10.38 -15.49
C ALA A 53 1.32 10.13 -14.20
N PHE A 54 0.94 9.11 -13.43
CA PHE A 54 1.67 8.71 -12.23
C PHE A 54 3.11 8.27 -12.58
N ILE A 55 3.28 7.40 -13.59
CA ILE A 55 4.58 6.89 -14.03
C ILE A 55 5.48 8.02 -14.55
N GLU A 56 4.95 8.95 -15.32
CA GLU A 56 5.71 10.12 -15.78
C GLU A 56 6.17 10.98 -14.61
N MET A 57 5.32 11.20 -13.63
CA MET A 57 5.67 11.94 -12.42
C MET A 57 6.80 11.27 -11.65
N ILE A 58 6.72 9.97 -11.35
CA ILE A 58 7.79 9.29 -10.61
C ILE A 58 9.10 9.23 -11.40
N LYS A 59 9.05 9.04 -12.73
CA LYS A 59 10.25 9.11 -13.60
C LYS A 59 10.91 10.48 -13.55
N SER A 60 10.14 11.56 -13.63
CA SER A 60 10.68 12.94 -13.54
C SER A 60 11.29 13.22 -12.15
N ASN A 61 10.99 12.41 -11.16
CA ASN A 61 11.54 12.46 -9.81
C ASN A 61 12.66 11.41 -9.56
N GLY A 62 13.21 10.86 -10.63
CA GLY A 62 14.40 10.00 -10.59
C GLY A 62 14.12 8.54 -10.32
N TYR A 63 12.85 8.09 -10.35
CA TYR A 63 12.54 6.68 -10.24
C TYR A 63 12.70 5.97 -11.58
N CYS A 64 13.36 4.82 -11.55
CA CYS A 64 13.50 3.92 -12.67
C CYS A 64 12.82 2.59 -12.34
N ARG A 65 12.13 2.00 -13.31
CA ARG A 65 11.51 0.69 -13.13
C ARG A 65 12.58 -0.39 -13.04
N THR A 66 12.63 -1.11 -11.94
CA THR A 66 13.64 -2.15 -11.68
C THR A 66 13.07 -3.55 -11.82
N LYS A 67 11.75 -3.74 -11.64
CA LYS A 67 11.10 -5.03 -11.75
C LYS A 67 9.67 -4.90 -12.30
N VAL A 68 9.23 -5.88 -13.07
CA VAL A 68 7.85 -6.12 -13.47
C VAL A 68 7.45 -7.44 -12.85
N GLU A 69 6.44 -7.43 -11.99
CA GLU A 69 5.91 -8.63 -11.35
C GLU A 69 4.78 -9.24 -12.20
N SER A 70 3.92 -8.36 -12.72
CA SER A 70 2.82 -8.69 -13.62
C SER A 70 2.47 -7.47 -14.49
N ASP A 71 1.42 -7.55 -15.30
CA ASP A 71 0.89 -6.39 -16.05
C ASP A 71 0.38 -5.29 -15.12
N ASP A 72 -0.01 -5.66 -13.91
CA ASP A 72 -0.59 -4.77 -12.92
C ASP A 72 0.35 -4.40 -11.76
N GLN A 73 1.56 -5.02 -11.70
CA GLN A 73 2.51 -4.79 -10.62
C GLN A 73 3.92 -4.49 -11.11
N SER A 74 4.55 -3.46 -10.55
CA SER A 74 5.93 -3.10 -10.88
C SER A 74 6.63 -2.37 -9.75
N VAL A 75 7.95 -2.59 -9.63
CA VAL A 75 8.82 -1.96 -8.63
C VAL A 75 9.65 -0.87 -9.29
N TRP A 76 9.71 0.28 -8.63
CA TRP A 76 10.43 1.48 -9.07
C TRP A 76 11.36 1.97 -7.98
N CYS A 77 12.63 2.16 -8.32
CA CYS A 77 13.65 2.59 -7.37
C CYS A 77 14.28 3.92 -7.79
N ALA A 78 14.62 4.72 -6.80
CA ALA A 78 15.40 5.94 -6.94
C ALA A 78 16.61 5.93 -6.01
N ALA A 79 17.48 6.94 -6.10
CA ALA A 79 18.61 7.11 -5.20
C ALA A 79 18.16 7.16 -3.72
N HIS A 80 19.07 6.82 -2.82
CA HIS A 80 18.86 6.78 -1.37
C HIS A 80 17.81 5.75 -0.91
N ASP A 81 17.81 4.56 -1.55
CA ASP A 81 16.97 3.41 -1.19
C ASP A 81 15.45 3.74 -1.15
N ARG A 82 15.02 4.65 -2.04
CA ARG A 82 13.61 4.98 -2.19
C ARG A 82 12.96 4.01 -3.18
N THR A 83 12.00 3.26 -2.71
CA THR A 83 11.30 2.24 -3.49
C THR A 83 9.81 2.50 -3.50
N ILE A 84 9.19 2.36 -4.66
CA ILE A 84 7.75 2.38 -4.88
C ILE A 84 7.34 1.03 -5.44
N ASP A 85 6.37 0.39 -4.79
CA ASP A 85 5.65 -0.75 -5.32
C ASP A 85 4.32 -0.24 -5.89
N LEU A 86 4.21 -0.30 -7.22
CA LEU A 86 3.05 0.20 -7.95
C LEU A 86 2.13 -0.95 -8.33
N HIS A 87 0.88 -0.84 -7.89
CA HIS A 87 -0.21 -1.77 -8.18
C HIS A 87 -1.29 -1.03 -8.97
N LEU A 88 -1.68 -1.59 -10.13
CA LEU A 88 -2.64 -0.97 -11.05
C LEU A 88 -3.98 -1.71 -11.00
N PHE A 89 -5.06 -0.99 -10.79
CA PHE A 89 -6.41 -1.54 -10.78
C PHE A 89 -7.34 -0.79 -11.73
N GLU A 90 -8.47 -1.36 -12.02
CA GLU A 90 -9.57 -0.70 -12.73
C GLU A 90 -10.89 -0.92 -12.00
N PHE A 91 -11.76 0.11 -11.98
CA PHE A 91 -13.13 -0.11 -11.55
C PHE A 91 -13.87 -0.96 -12.55
N ALA A 92 -14.62 -1.94 -12.06
CA ALA A 92 -15.49 -2.82 -12.82
C ALA A 92 -16.96 -2.47 -12.53
N GLU A 93 -17.87 -3.31 -12.99
CA GLU A 93 -19.30 -3.10 -12.80
C GLU A 93 -19.73 -3.28 -11.32
N GLU A 94 -20.88 -2.68 -10.95
CA GLU A 94 -21.58 -2.92 -9.68
C GLU A 94 -20.77 -2.74 -8.39
N GLY A 95 -19.96 -1.68 -8.30
CA GLY A 95 -19.24 -1.36 -7.07
C GLY A 95 -18.08 -2.30 -6.78
N THR A 96 -17.49 -2.87 -7.83
CA THR A 96 -16.30 -3.72 -7.75
C THR A 96 -15.09 -3.06 -8.42
N LEU A 97 -13.93 -3.59 -8.16
CA LEU A 97 -12.68 -3.29 -8.87
C LEU A 97 -11.99 -4.59 -9.27
N ARG A 98 -11.19 -4.50 -10.32
CA ARG A 98 -10.36 -5.61 -10.80
C ARG A 98 -8.90 -5.26 -10.58
N PHE A 99 -8.19 -6.18 -9.95
CA PHE A 99 -6.75 -6.13 -9.76
C PHE A 99 -6.17 -7.51 -10.07
N GLU A 100 -5.16 -7.54 -10.92
CA GLU A 100 -4.67 -8.78 -11.53
C GLU A 100 -5.82 -9.55 -12.20
N ASN A 101 -6.02 -10.80 -11.87
CA ASN A 101 -7.10 -11.61 -12.44
C ASN A 101 -8.30 -11.79 -11.51
N GLU A 102 -8.36 -10.99 -10.45
CA GLU A 102 -9.38 -11.10 -9.40
C GLU A 102 -10.25 -9.86 -9.32
N THR A 103 -11.46 -10.05 -8.80
CA THR A 103 -12.44 -8.98 -8.59
C THR A 103 -12.67 -8.80 -7.09
N TYR A 104 -12.62 -7.55 -6.64
CA TYR A 104 -12.77 -7.16 -5.23
C TYR A 104 -13.90 -6.16 -5.07
N PRO A 105 -14.54 -6.08 -3.90
CA PRO A 105 -15.44 -4.99 -3.57
C PRO A 105 -14.70 -3.65 -3.61
N SER A 106 -15.30 -2.61 -4.20
CA SER A 106 -14.63 -1.30 -4.29
C SER A 106 -14.59 -0.54 -2.95
N ASP A 107 -15.36 -0.97 -1.96
CA ASP A 107 -15.39 -0.38 -0.62
C ASP A 107 -14.08 -0.60 0.17
N ILE A 108 -13.24 -1.55 -0.24
CA ILE A 108 -11.87 -1.69 0.28
C ILE A 108 -11.06 -0.40 0.14
N LEU A 109 -11.44 0.48 -0.80
CA LEU A 109 -10.81 1.78 -1.07
C LEU A 109 -11.32 2.90 -0.15
N ASN A 110 -12.24 2.64 0.76
CA ASN A 110 -12.84 3.65 1.64
C ASN A 110 -11.98 4.04 2.85
N GLY A 111 -10.82 3.41 3.00
CA GLY A 111 -9.88 3.73 4.05
C GLY A 111 -9.32 5.15 3.93
N LYS A 112 -9.11 5.77 5.07
CA LYS A 112 -8.51 7.10 5.22
C LYS A 112 -7.56 7.09 6.40
N GLY A 113 -6.49 7.83 6.29
CA GLY A 113 -5.50 7.94 7.35
C GLY A 113 -4.62 9.17 7.19
N THR A 114 -3.53 9.20 7.94
CA THR A 114 -2.55 10.29 7.89
C THR A 114 -1.14 9.74 7.84
N ILE A 115 -0.28 10.38 7.06
CA ILE A 115 1.17 10.16 7.08
C ILE A 115 1.82 11.52 7.35
N GLY A 116 2.45 11.65 8.52
CA GLY A 116 2.80 12.97 9.03
C GLY A 116 1.54 13.82 9.17
N GLU A 117 1.54 15.00 8.54
CA GLU A 117 0.38 15.92 8.52
C GLU A 117 -0.51 15.76 7.28
N VAL A 118 -0.20 14.82 6.39
CA VAL A 118 -0.92 14.65 5.11
C VAL A 118 -2.04 13.64 5.26
N MET A 119 -3.26 14.05 4.95
CA MET A 119 -4.39 13.14 4.81
C MET A 119 -4.24 12.29 3.56
N VAL A 120 -4.39 10.99 3.68
CA VAL A 120 -4.26 10.03 2.57
C VAL A 120 -5.49 9.13 2.45
N ARG A 121 -5.73 8.66 1.23
CA ARG A 121 -6.59 7.51 0.99
C ARG A 121 -5.76 6.25 1.16
N CYS A 122 -6.31 5.22 1.76
CA CYS A 122 -5.67 3.92 1.91
C CYS A 122 -6.71 2.80 1.78
N LEU A 123 -6.27 1.57 1.73
CA LEU A 123 -7.19 0.46 1.88
C LEU A 123 -7.77 0.47 3.30
N THR A 124 -8.97 -0.07 3.48
CA THR A 124 -9.57 -0.20 4.81
C THR A 124 -8.71 -1.10 5.72
N ALA A 125 -8.82 -0.94 7.03
CA ALA A 125 -8.07 -1.77 7.98
C ALA A 125 -8.34 -3.27 7.79
N GLU A 126 -9.58 -3.64 7.51
CA GLU A 126 -9.99 -5.02 7.25
C GLU A 126 -9.35 -5.54 5.95
N ALA A 127 -9.36 -4.76 4.86
CA ALA A 127 -8.70 -5.11 3.61
C ALA A 127 -7.19 -5.28 3.80
N GLN A 128 -6.53 -4.41 4.59
CA GLN A 128 -5.11 -4.57 4.91
C GLN A 128 -4.83 -5.90 5.61
N VAL A 129 -5.67 -6.34 6.56
CA VAL A 129 -5.52 -7.65 7.21
C VAL A 129 -5.69 -8.79 6.20
N ILE A 130 -6.67 -8.70 5.30
CA ILE A 130 -6.92 -9.74 4.28
C ILE A 130 -5.74 -9.84 3.30
N TYR A 131 -5.23 -8.70 2.82
CA TYR A 131 -4.13 -8.69 1.83
C TYR A 131 -2.75 -9.02 2.41
N HIS A 132 -2.63 -9.16 3.73
CA HIS A 132 -1.44 -9.71 4.36
C HIS A 132 -1.50 -11.23 4.53
N GLN A 133 -2.46 -11.93 3.90
CA GLN A 133 -2.63 -13.38 3.95
C GLN A 133 -2.29 -14.04 2.61
N GLY A 134 -2.10 -15.37 2.63
CA GLY A 134 -1.94 -16.15 1.39
C GLY A 134 -0.53 -16.21 0.81
N TYR A 135 0.49 -15.69 1.50
CA TYR A 135 1.91 -15.78 1.11
C TYR A 135 2.81 -16.09 2.31
N GLU A 136 4.09 -16.32 2.08
CA GLU A 136 5.06 -16.54 3.17
C GLU A 136 5.23 -15.28 4.01
N GLN A 137 4.69 -15.33 5.24
CA GLN A 137 4.68 -14.18 6.14
C GLN A 137 6.06 -13.91 6.72
N LYS A 138 6.43 -12.62 6.75
CA LYS A 138 7.60 -12.10 7.44
C LYS A 138 7.21 -11.53 8.81
N GLU A 139 8.19 -11.26 9.64
CA GLU A 139 7.95 -10.64 10.96
C GLU A 139 7.22 -9.29 10.87
N LYS A 140 7.52 -8.50 9.82
CA LYS A 140 6.85 -7.23 9.56
C LYS A 140 5.35 -7.40 9.28
N ASP A 141 4.98 -8.44 8.54
CA ASP A 141 3.58 -8.73 8.19
C ASP A 141 2.80 -9.13 9.45
N ARG A 142 3.41 -9.96 10.29
CA ARG A 142 2.86 -10.34 11.59
C ARG A 142 2.66 -9.11 12.49
N HIS A 143 3.64 -8.21 12.56
CA HIS A 143 3.53 -6.96 13.31
C HIS A 143 2.32 -6.16 12.86
N ASP A 144 2.19 -5.92 11.57
CA ASP A 144 1.16 -5.08 10.98
C ASP A 144 -0.25 -5.68 11.20
N VAL A 145 -0.41 -6.98 10.93
CA VAL A 145 -1.72 -7.67 11.11
C VAL A 145 -2.14 -7.70 12.57
N LEU A 146 -1.25 -8.07 13.48
CA LEU A 146 -1.60 -8.11 14.91
C LEU A 146 -1.95 -6.72 15.45
N LEU A 147 -1.25 -5.70 15.00
CA LEU A 147 -1.51 -4.33 15.41
C LEU A 147 -2.89 -3.84 14.93
N LEU A 148 -3.25 -4.11 13.67
CA LEU A 148 -4.57 -3.81 13.14
C LEU A 148 -5.68 -4.60 13.86
N CYS A 149 -5.52 -5.92 14.03
CA CYS A 149 -6.50 -6.75 14.71
C CYS A 149 -6.74 -6.28 16.15
N ASN A 150 -5.68 -5.98 16.89
CA ASN A 150 -5.80 -5.48 18.26
C ASN A 150 -6.44 -4.09 18.34
N THR A 151 -6.16 -3.21 17.37
CA THR A 151 -6.69 -1.84 17.40
C THR A 151 -8.17 -1.78 17.02
N PHE A 152 -8.59 -2.57 16.04
CA PHE A 152 -9.95 -2.53 15.50
C PHE A 152 -10.86 -3.68 15.98
N GLY A 153 -10.32 -4.60 16.78
CA GLY A 153 -11.09 -5.74 17.33
C GLY A 153 -11.38 -6.83 16.29
N PHE A 154 -10.55 -6.97 15.26
CA PHE A 154 -10.71 -8.04 14.28
C PHE A 154 -10.20 -9.37 14.83
N LEU A 155 -10.76 -10.47 14.33
CA LEU A 155 -10.22 -11.80 14.60
C LEU A 155 -8.83 -11.92 13.96
N ILE A 156 -7.89 -12.45 14.74
CA ILE A 156 -6.54 -12.72 14.23
C ILE A 156 -6.63 -13.93 13.30
N PRO A 157 -6.20 -13.81 12.02
CA PRO A 157 -6.18 -14.95 11.11
C PRO A 157 -5.33 -16.11 11.66
N GLU A 158 -5.75 -17.37 11.40
CA GLU A 158 -5.10 -18.56 11.96
C GLU A 158 -3.58 -18.61 11.68
N GLU A 159 -3.15 -18.18 10.51
CA GLU A 159 -1.75 -18.13 10.10
C GLU A 159 -0.89 -17.14 10.92
N TYR A 160 -1.52 -16.19 11.64
CA TYR A 160 -0.89 -15.24 12.55
C TYR A 160 -1.12 -15.59 14.02
N ALA A 161 -2.03 -16.52 14.34
CA ALA A 161 -2.39 -16.88 15.71
C ALA A 161 -1.32 -17.73 16.41
N CYS A 162 -0.52 -18.52 15.67
CA CYS A 162 0.54 -19.35 16.24
C CYS A 162 1.85 -18.56 16.36
N GLU A 163 2.45 -18.55 17.56
CA GLU A 163 3.86 -18.18 17.71
C GLU A 163 4.73 -19.21 16.96
N ARG A 164 5.44 -18.78 15.92
CA ARG A 164 6.48 -19.66 15.34
C ARG A 164 7.53 -19.92 16.43
N PRO A 165 7.87 -21.17 16.73
CA PRO A 165 9.00 -21.44 17.62
C PRO A 165 10.25 -20.77 17.02
N LYS A 166 10.93 -19.96 17.82
CA LYS A 166 12.22 -19.37 17.45
C LYS A 166 13.18 -20.52 17.14
N GLN A 167 13.57 -20.67 15.87
CA GLN A 167 14.66 -21.55 15.47
C GLN A 167 16.00 -20.90 15.79
#